data_1eb7cff55aaed830751214d854640b5f
#
_entry.id   1eb7cff55aaed830751214d854640b5f
#
_cell.length_a   1.000
_cell.length_b   1.000
_cell.length_c   1.000
_cell.angle_alpha   90.00
_cell.angle_beta   90.00
_cell.angle_gamma   90.00
#
_symmetry.space_group_name_H-M   'P 1'
#
loop_
_entity.id
_entity.type
_entity.pdbx_description
1 polymer ?
#
loop_
_entity_poly.entity_id
_entity_poly.type
_entity_poly.pdbx_seq_one_letter_code
_entity_poly.pdbx_strand_id
1 'polypeptide(L)'
;LNDSCYSKLIRFDNDTFINLNLSLKPVVNCVYNVINVSTSPPFRIGQPQTYYVNYCNNGTILSPNTYITIKLDSLLDFNSATIPYTTLPNHTYRFNIGNLDYLTCGNFSFVATPRIGVVQLWQTLCTEAHIYPDTVCTTPNYTGSYIVASAQCLGDSVELKLENRGGDMQSRKRYIVIEDQVMRIDNTYQLPRNGTLIEKIPADSGHTYRIIAEQEDDFPASYGDKFATAAIEACRPNPSLNFSTGYFTQFPNYDGEPFRAVSCNVITGSYDPNNKV
;
A
#
# COMPACT_ATOMS: atom_id res chain seq x y z
N LEU A 1 24.49 -22.36 14.01
CA LEU A 1 24.92 -21.89 12.70
C LEU A 1 24.60 -22.99 11.71
N ASN A 2 23.50 -22.90 11.03
CA ASN A 2 23.20 -23.74 9.90
C ASN A 2 23.80 -23.10 8.67
N ASP A 3 24.60 -23.87 7.92
CA ASP A 3 25.27 -23.45 6.70
C ASP A 3 24.27 -22.77 5.76
N SER A 4 24.44 -21.46 5.62
CA SER A 4 23.70 -20.65 4.66
C SER A 4 24.25 -20.79 3.23
N CYS A 5 25.28 -21.60 3.02
CA CYS A 5 25.89 -21.84 1.74
C CYS A 5 25.83 -23.32 1.37
N TYR A 6 25.17 -23.65 0.27
CA TYR A 6 25.20 -24.94 -0.36
C TYR A 6 26.12 -24.87 -1.57
N SER A 7 27.17 -25.67 -1.60
CA SER A 7 28.05 -25.81 -2.76
C SER A 7 27.99 -27.21 -3.33
N LYS A 8 27.70 -27.35 -4.61
CA LYS A 8 27.70 -28.62 -5.35
C LYS A 8 28.53 -28.44 -6.61
N LEU A 9 29.52 -29.29 -6.79
CA LEU A 9 30.29 -29.33 -8.02
C LEU A 9 29.42 -29.97 -9.12
N ILE A 10 29.10 -29.21 -10.17
CA ILE A 10 28.37 -29.69 -11.34
C ILE A 10 29.39 -29.85 -12.47
N ARG A 11 29.55 -31.07 -12.98
CA ARG A 11 30.32 -31.33 -14.18
C ARG A 11 29.40 -31.47 -15.36
N PHE A 12 29.65 -30.72 -16.44
CA PHE A 12 28.92 -30.81 -17.68
C PHE A 12 29.67 -31.76 -18.60
N ASP A 13 29.09 -32.91 -18.85
CA ASP A 13 29.53 -33.81 -19.92
C ASP A 13 28.48 -33.75 -21.02
N ASN A 14 28.75 -33.02 -22.09
CA ASN A 14 27.98 -32.90 -23.31
C ASN A 14 26.49 -32.59 -23.18
N ASP A 15 26.08 -31.39 -23.52
CA ASP A 15 24.72 -30.92 -23.86
C ASP A 15 23.54 -31.38 -22.95
N THR A 16 23.73 -31.41 -21.67
CA THR A 16 22.68 -31.86 -20.75
C THR A 16 22.12 -30.70 -19.94
N PHE A 17 20.80 -30.52 -19.94
CA PHE A 17 20.10 -29.67 -19.01
C PHE A 17 20.09 -30.31 -17.63
N ILE A 18 20.64 -29.64 -16.63
CA ILE A 18 20.60 -30.11 -15.23
C ILE A 18 19.59 -29.25 -14.48
N ASN A 19 18.52 -29.87 -14.01
CA ASN A 19 17.60 -29.28 -13.05
C ASN A 19 18.20 -29.43 -11.65
N LEU A 20 18.63 -28.34 -11.07
CA LEU A 20 19.12 -28.32 -9.68
C LEU A 20 18.00 -27.86 -8.76
N ASN A 21 17.38 -28.80 -8.04
CA ASN A 21 16.39 -28.48 -7.01
C ASN A 21 17.12 -28.25 -5.67
N LEU A 22 17.07 -26.98 -5.21
CA LEU A 22 17.59 -26.62 -3.89
C LEU A 22 16.44 -26.57 -2.89
N SER A 23 16.54 -27.37 -1.84
CA SER A 23 15.61 -27.33 -0.71
C SER A 23 16.05 -26.24 0.25
N LEU A 24 15.21 -25.22 0.42
CA LEU A 24 15.42 -24.15 1.40
C LEU A 24 14.63 -24.47 2.67
N LYS A 25 15.29 -24.38 3.82
CA LYS A 25 14.63 -24.48 5.12
C LYS A 25 14.34 -23.05 5.62
N PRO A 26 13.08 -22.73 5.96
CA PRO A 26 12.77 -21.41 6.50
C PRO A 26 13.48 -21.19 7.84
N VAL A 27 14.04 -20.00 8.02
CA VAL A 27 14.68 -19.60 9.28
C VAL A 27 13.62 -19.16 10.30
N VAL A 28 12.50 -18.66 9.82
CA VAL A 28 11.36 -18.20 10.63
C VAL A 28 10.09 -18.85 10.14
N ASN A 29 9.28 -19.34 11.05
CA ASN A 29 7.93 -19.80 10.76
C ASN A 29 6.95 -18.65 11.04
N CYS A 30 6.43 -18.03 10.01
CA CYS A 30 5.51 -16.90 10.14
C CYS A 30 4.56 -16.78 8.96
N VAL A 31 3.43 -16.17 9.22
CA VAL A 31 2.52 -15.66 8.20
C VAL A 31 3.06 -14.33 7.69
N TYR A 32 3.09 -14.13 6.38
CA TYR A 32 3.45 -12.86 5.76
C TYR A 32 2.49 -12.54 4.63
N ASN A 33 1.34 -12.01 5.01
CA ASN A 33 0.32 -11.62 4.05
C ASN A 33 0.69 -10.31 3.38
N VAL A 34 0.45 -10.23 2.09
CA VAL A 34 0.59 -9.00 1.29
C VAL A 34 -0.69 -8.78 0.49
N ILE A 35 -1.05 -7.53 0.27
CA ILE A 35 -2.24 -7.16 -0.47
C ILE A 35 -1.96 -6.02 -1.44
N ASN A 36 -2.67 -6.02 -2.55
CA ASN A 36 -2.71 -4.93 -3.51
C ASN A 36 -4.15 -4.67 -3.93
N VAL A 37 -4.51 -3.40 -4.11
CA VAL A 37 -5.77 -2.96 -4.70
C VAL A 37 -5.51 -1.96 -5.82
N SER A 38 -6.12 -2.16 -6.98
CA SER A 38 -5.96 -1.29 -8.14
C SER A 38 -7.25 -1.20 -8.95
N THR A 39 -7.41 -0.11 -9.70
CA THR A 39 -8.47 0.04 -10.70
C THR A 39 -7.91 0.71 -11.95
N SER A 40 -8.62 0.59 -13.06
CA SER A 40 -8.18 1.16 -14.33
C SER A 40 -8.80 2.52 -14.59
N PRO A 41 -8.02 3.55 -14.98
CA PRO A 41 -8.57 4.82 -15.43
C PRO A 41 -9.30 4.64 -16.80
N PRO A 42 -10.21 5.55 -17.17
CA PRO A 42 -10.59 6.80 -16.51
C PRO A 42 -11.64 6.60 -15.40
N PHE A 43 -11.51 7.36 -14.32
CA PHE A 43 -12.43 7.34 -13.19
C PHE A 43 -13.49 8.45 -13.38
N ARG A 44 -14.75 8.09 -13.60
CA ARG A 44 -15.79 9.02 -14.01
C ARG A 44 -17.02 8.98 -13.11
N ILE A 45 -17.66 10.15 -12.92
CA ILE A 45 -18.90 10.27 -12.15
C ILE A 45 -19.98 9.34 -12.73
N GLY A 46 -20.63 8.55 -11.89
CA GLY A 46 -21.72 7.66 -12.28
C GLY A 46 -21.31 6.46 -13.14
N GLN A 47 -20.03 6.27 -13.44
CA GLN A 47 -19.57 5.11 -14.19
C GLN A 47 -19.04 4.04 -13.22
N PRO A 48 -19.54 2.80 -13.35
CA PRO A 48 -19.02 1.68 -12.56
C PRO A 48 -17.53 1.46 -12.84
N GLN A 49 -16.75 1.31 -11.77
CA GLN A 49 -15.32 1.03 -11.81
C GLN A 49 -15.04 -0.33 -11.19
N THR A 50 -14.25 -1.14 -11.90
CA THR A 50 -13.81 -2.43 -11.38
C THR A 50 -12.49 -2.27 -10.64
N TYR A 51 -12.49 -2.69 -9.40
CA TYR A 51 -11.31 -2.80 -8.57
C TYR A 51 -10.82 -4.25 -8.54
N TYR A 52 -9.53 -4.43 -8.70
CA TYR A 52 -8.86 -5.71 -8.63
C TYR A 52 -8.07 -5.79 -7.32
N VAL A 53 -8.33 -6.82 -6.56
CA VAL A 53 -7.63 -7.10 -5.30
C VAL A 53 -6.79 -8.35 -5.51
N ASN A 54 -5.49 -8.23 -5.31
CA ASN A 54 -4.55 -9.33 -5.35
C ASN A 54 -3.95 -9.51 -3.96
N TYR A 55 -3.83 -10.74 -3.50
CA TYR A 55 -3.28 -11.03 -2.18
C TYR A 55 -2.45 -12.30 -2.21
N CYS A 56 -1.42 -12.36 -1.37
CA CYS A 56 -0.56 -13.53 -1.24
C CYS A 56 -0.19 -13.75 0.23
N ASN A 57 0.07 -15.01 0.59
CA ASN A 57 0.83 -15.34 1.78
C ASN A 57 2.27 -15.66 1.36
N ASN A 58 3.15 -14.68 1.46
CA ASN A 58 4.58 -14.83 1.19
C ASN A 58 5.36 -15.38 2.41
N GLY A 59 4.63 -15.79 3.44
CA GLY A 59 5.18 -16.39 4.64
C GLY A 59 5.64 -17.83 4.44
N THR A 60 5.99 -18.47 5.53
CA THR A 60 6.53 -19.85 5.57
C THR A 60 5.57 -20.87 6.19
N ILE A 61 4.44 -20.40 6.68
CA ILE A 61 3.36 -21.21 7.25
C ILE A 61 1.99 -20.74 6.73
N LEU A 62 1.01 -21.61 6.87
CA LEU A 62 -0.38 -21.34 6.54
C LEU A 62 -0.91 -20.11 7.32
N SER A 63 -1.59 -19.21 6.64
CA SER A 63 -2.33 -18.08 7.22
C SER A 63 -3.76 -18.54 7.54
N PRO A 64 -4.11 -18.74 8.80
CA PRO A 64 -5.43 -19.25 9.17
C PRO A 64 -6.47 -18.12 9.20
N ASN A 65 -7.71 -18.45 8.85
CA ASN A 65 -8.85 -17.53 8.93
C ASN A 65 -8.59 -16.17 8.26
N THR A 66 -7.86 -16.18 7.15
CA THR A 66 -7.53 -14.98 6.39
C THR A 66 -8.80 -14.29 5.91
N TYR A 67 -8.86 -12.99 6.10
CA TYR A 67 -9.92 -12.14 5.55
C TYR A 67 -9.36 -10.80 5.10
N ILE A 68 -10.10 -10.15 4.21
CA ILE A 68 -9.73 -8.84 3.67
C ILE A 68 -10.87 -7.85 3.98
N THR A 69 -10.51 -6.64 4.39
CA THR A 69 -11.45 -5.54 4.48
C THR A 69 -11.17 -4.54 3.37
N ILE A 70 -12.22 -4.07 2.72
CA ILE A 70 -12.18 -2.97 1.76
C ILE A 70 -12.95 -1.81 2.35
N LYS A 71 -12.28 -0.70 2.57
CA LYS A 71 -12.90 0.56 3.00
C LYS A 71 -12.98 1.50 1.82
N LEU A 72 -14.19 1.76 1.36
CA LEU A 72 -14.43 2.70 0.27
C LEU A 72 -14.52 4.14 0.79
N ASP A 73 -14.12 5.08 -0.08
CA ASP A 73 -14.48 6.48 0.12
C ASP A 73 -16.00 6.62 0.29
N SER A 74 -16.41 7.55 1.13
CA SER A 74 -17.83 7.83 1.40
C SER A 74 -18.63 8.27 0.18
N LEU A 75 -17.96 8.68 -0.88
CA LEU A 75 -18.53 9.14 -2.15
C LEU A 75 -18.61 8.03 -3.22
N LEU A 76 -18.23 6.80 -2.86
CA LEU A 76 -18.35 5.62 -3.70
C LEU A 76 -19.51 4.74 -3.23
N ASP A 77 -20.34 4.29 -4.17
CA ASP A 77 -21.34 3.27 -3.93
C ASP A 77 -20.80 1.90 -4.31
N PHE A 78 -20.85 0.95 -3.39
CA PHE A 78 -20.50 -0.44 -3.66
C PHE A 78 -21.61 -1.13 -4.43
N ASN A 79 -21.29 -1.76 -5.57
CA ASN A 79 -22.28 -2.41 -6.43
C ASN A 79 -22.29 -3.93 -6.29
N SER A 80 -21.14 -4.57 -6.48
CA SER A 80 -21.03 -6.02 -6.52
C SER A 80 -19.59 -6.48 -6.27
N ALA A 81 -19.42 -7.77 -6.00
CA ALA A 81 -18.12 -8.43 -5.94
C ALA A 81 -18.20 -9.84 -6.51
N THR A 82 -17.05 -10.38 -6.93
CA THR A 82 -16.94 -11.74 -7.49
C THR A 82 -16.96 -12.83 -6.42
N ILE A 83 -16.77 -12.47 -5.15
CA ILE A 83 -16.86 -13.41 -4.01
C ILE A 83 -17.80 -12.86 -2.92
N PRO A 84 -18.35 -13.71 -2.04
CA PRO A 84 -19.22 -13.28 -0.96
C PRO A 84 -18.57 -12.29 -0.01
N TYR A 85 -19.34 -11.33 0.47
CA TYR A 85 -18.89 -10.31 1.41
C TYR A 85 -19.92 -10.04 2.52
N THR A 86 -19.45 -9.39 3.58
CA THR A 86 -20.28 -8.88 4.68
C THR A 86 -20.07 -7.37 4.79
N THR A 87 -21.15 -6.61 4.86
CA THR A 87 -21.09 -5.16 5.05
C THR A 87 -20.82 -4.85 6.53
N LEU A 88 -19.86 -3.98 6.78
CA LEU A 88 -19.49 -3.43 8.08
C LEU A 88 -19.81 -1.92 8.13
N PRO A 89 -19.79 -1.28 9.31
CA PRO A 89 -19.93 0.17 9.42
C PRO A 89 -18.86 0.93 8.62
N ASN A 90 -19.10 2.23 8.37
CA ASN A 90 -18.15 3.15 7.73
C ASN A 90 -17.70 2.75 6.32
N HIS A 91 -18.65 2.35 5.46
CA HIS A 91 -18.37 1.93 4.08
C HIS A 91 -17.30 0.86 3.94
N THR A 92 -17.27 -0.08 4.88
CA THR A 92 -16.31 -1.17 4.93
C THR A 92 -16.98 -2.49 4.56
N TYR A 93 -16.30 -3.31 3.77
CA TYR A 93 -16.76 -4.61 3.29
C TYR A 93 -15.72 -5.66 3.63
N ARG A 94 -16.16 -6.76 4.26
CA ARG A 94 -15.28 -7.87 4.66
C ARG A 94 -15.49 -9.06 3.74
N PHE A 95 -14.37 -9.58 3.25
CA PHE A 95 -14.27 -10.76 2.41
C PHE A 95 -13.54 -11.87 3.16
N ASN A 96 -14.19 -13.00 3.38
CA ASN A 96 -13.57 -14.14 4.04
C ASN A 96 -12.85 -14.99 3.00
N ILE A 97 -11.53 -15.11 3.13
CA ILE A 97 -10.68 -15.90 2.24
C ILE A 97 -10.54 -17.34 2.78
N GLY A 98 -10.56 -17.50 4.10
CA GLY A 98 -10.33 -18.79 4.76
C GLY A 98 -8.85 -19.04 5.01
N ASN A 99 -8.43 -20.29 4.90
CA ASN A 99 -7.03 -20.64 5.09
C ASN A 99 -6.24 -20.38 3.79
N LEU A 100 -5.18 -19.60 3.89
CA LEU A 100 -4.31 -19.27 2.75
C LEU A 100 -2.94 -19.93 2.97
N ASP A 101 -2.62 -20.89 2.14
CA ASP A 101 -1.35 -21.64 2.23
C ASP A 101 -0.14 -20.71 1.99
N TYR A 102 1.02 -21.14 2.48
CA TYR A 102 2.27 -20.40 2.23
C TYR A 102 2.62 -20.39 0.74
N LEU A 103 3.22 -19.31 0.27
CA LEU A 103 3.56 -19.06 -1.12
C LEU A 103 2.37 -19.17 -2.08
N THR A 104 1.15 -18.98 -1.58
CA THR A 104 -0.07 -19.02 -2.38
C THR A 104 -0.66 -17.62 -2.51
N CYS A 105 -1.13 -17.32 -3.71
CA CYS A 105 -1.81 -16.07 -4.04
C CYS A 105 -3.25 -16.32 -4.49
N GLY A 106 -4.09 -15.31 -4.28
CA GLY A 106 -5.44 -15.27 -4.80
C GLY A 106 -5.80 -13.87 -5.29
N ASN A 107 -6.94 -13.77 -5.93
CA ASN A 107 -7.49 -12.50 -6.37
C ASN A 107 -9.01 -12.54 -6.37
N PHE A 108 -9.61 -11.37 -6.29
CA PHE A 108 -11.01 -11.13 -6.56
C PHE A 108 -11.19 -9.71 -7.08
N SER A 109 -12.38 -9.41 -7.57
CA SER A 109 -12.73 -8.06 -7.98
C SER A 109 -14.05 -7.61 -7.36
N PHE A 110 -14.20 -6.30 -7.25
CA PHE A 110 -15.46 -5.67 -6.89
C PHE A 110 -15.70 -4.44 -7.76
N VAL A 111 -16.94 -4.00 -7.81
CA VAL A 111 -17.36 -2.84 -8.58
C VAL A 111 -17.88 -1.77 -7.63
N ALA A 112 -17.43 -0.55 -7.81
CA ALA A 112 -17.94 0.62 -7.11
C ALA A 112 -18.15 1.78 -8.09
N THR A 113 -19.12 2.66 -7.78
CA THR A 113 -19.53 3.76 -8.67
C THR A 113 -19.42 5.09 -7.93
N PRO A 114 -18.70 6.10 -8.46
CA PRO A 114 -18.71 7.46 -7.93
C PRO A 114 -20.12 8.05 -8.00
N ARG A 115 -20.61 8.58 -6.87
CA ARG A 115 -21.99 9.08 -6.73
C ARG A 115 -22.27 10.28 -7.61
N ILE A 116 -23.38 10.21 -8.34
CA ILE A 116 -23.88 11.36 -9.12
C ILE A 116 -24.40 12.44 -8.17
N GLY A 117 -24.10 13.70 -8.47
CA GLY A 117 -24.64 14.87 -7.75
C GLY A 117 -23.91 15.24 -6.46
N VAL A 118 -22.93 14.44 -6.01
CA VAL A 118 -22.11 14.74 -4.82
C VAL A 118 -20.61 14.73 -5.13
N VAL A 119 -20.17 13.88 -6.05
CA VAL A 119 -18.78 13.84 -6.51
C VAL A 119 -18.50 14.95 -7.49
N GLN A 120 -17.37 15.63 -7.35
CA GLN A 120 -16.93 16.70 -8.22
C GLN A 120 -15.81 16.24 -9.15
N LEU A 121 -15.70 16.89 -10.31
CA LEU A 121 -14.54 16.70 -11.20
C LEU A 121 -13.27 17.08 -10.46
N TRP A 122 -12.21 16.33 -10.72
CA TRP A 122 -10.87 16.50 -10.15
C TRP A 122 -10.76 16.17 -8.64
N GLN A 123 -11.83 15.68 -8.05
CA GLN A 123 -11.82 15.13 -6.71
C GLN A 123 -11.15 13.75 -6.72
N THR A 124 -10.27 13.50 -5.76
CA THR A 124 -9.64 12.18 -5.56
C THR A 124 -10.47 11.34 -4.59
N LEU A 125 -10.76 10.12 -4.99
CA LEU A 125 -11.45 9.12 -4.17
C LEU A 125 -10.51 7.96 -3.90
N CYS A 126 -10.34 7.63 -2.61
CA CYS A 126 -9.42 6.60 -2.17
C CYS A 126 -10.16 5.36 -1.68
N THR A 127 -9.62 4.20 -2.01
CA THR A 127 -10.07 2.89 -1.53
C THR A 127 -8.93 2.21 -0.81
N GLU A 128 -9.16 1.79 0.42
CA GLU A 128 -8.19 1.06 1.22
C GLU A 128 -8.54 -0.42 1.28
N ALA A 129 -7.55 -1.28 1.08
CA ALA A 129 -7.63 -2.72 1.28
C ALA A 129 -6.71 -3.12 2.43
N HIS A 130 -7.17 -4.00 3.32
CA HIS A 130 -6.37 -4.52 4.43
C HIS A 130 -6.59 -6.03 4.57
N ILE A 131 -5.52 -6.82 4.62
CA ILE A 131 -5.55 -8.26 4.80
C ILE A 131 -5.18 -8.64 6.22
N TYR A 132 -5.86 -9.62 6.77
CA TYR A 132 -5.64 -10.17 8.11
C TYR A 132 -5.41 -11.68 8.06
N PRO A 133 -4.60 -12.24 8.98
CA PRO A 133 -3.84 -11.56 10.02
C PRO A 133 -2.73 -10.66 9.44
N ASP A 134 -2.52 -9.51 10.08
CA ASP A 134 -1.56 -8.47 9.72
C ASP A 134 -0.33 -8.48 10.62
N THR A 135 0.06 -9.66 11.05
CA THR A 135 1.24 -9.84 11.90
C THR A 135 2.52 -9.72 11.08
N VAL A 136 3.40 -8.84 11.53
CA VAL A 136 4.72 -8.68 10.92
C VAL A 136 5.56 -9.92 11.18
N CYS A 137 6.12 -10.46 10.11
CA CYS A 137 7.05 -11.59 10.15
C CYS A 137 8.41 -11.13 10.66
N THR A 138 8.60 -11.12 11.97
CA THR A 138 9.89 -10.71 12.55
C THR A 138 10.91 -11.83 12.43
N THR A 139 12.09 -11.55 11.85
CA THR A 139 13.23 -12.45 12.01
C THR A 139 13.59 -12.50 13.50
N PRO A 140 13.83 -13.70 14.08
CA PRO A 140 14.09 -13.82 15.53
C PRO A 140 15.22 -12.94 16.06
N ASN A 141 16.05 -12.44 15.19
CA ASN A 141 17.26 -11.69 15.52
C ASN A 141 17.16 -10.18 15.16
N TYR A 142 16.07 -9.74 14.51
CA TYR A 142 15.90 -8.30 14.24
C TYR A 142 15.11 -7.66 15.37
N THR A 143 15.77 -6.82 16.13
CA THR A 143 15.18 -6.06 17.24
C THR A 143 15.20 -4.55 16.96
N GLY A 144 15.58 -4.16 15.75
CA GLY A 144 15.68 -2.78 15.33
C GLY A 144 14.34 -2.09 15.10
N SER A 145 14.40 -0.87 14.62
CA SER A 145 13.22 -0.06 14.34
C SER A 145 12.46 -0.55 13.11
N TYR A 146 11.16 -0.31 13.11
CA TYR A 146 10.27 -0.56 11.99
C TYR A 146 9.38 0.67 11.77
N ILE A 147 9.70 1.45 10.77
CA ILE A 147 9.01 2.70 10.48
C ILE A 147 7.89 2.45 9.49
N VAL A 148 6.70 2.90 9.85
CA VAL A 148 5.51 2.90 9.01
C VAL A 148 5.09 4.34 8.77
N ALA A 149 4.80 4.66 7.50
CA ALA A 149 4.30 5.96 7.09
C ALA A 149 2.79 5.91 6.88
N SER A 150 2.11 7.01 7.18
CA SER A 150 0.70 7.20 6.86
C SER A 150 0.40 8.65 6.52
N ALA A 151 -0.66 8.87 5.74
CA ALA A 151 -1.11 10.19 5.32
C ALA A 151 -2.62 10.29 5.46
N GLN A 152 -3.14 11.43 5.93
CA GLN A 152 -4.57 11.69 6.02
C GLN A 152 -4.91 13.15 5.77
N CYS A 153 -6.08 13.38 5.20
CA CYS A 153 -6.63 14.72 5.07
C CYS A 153 -7.34 15.16 6.36
N LEU A 154 -7.05 16.34 6.83
CA LEU A 154 -7.70 16.98 7.96
C LEU A 154 -8.37 18.31 7.54
N GLY A 155 -9.31 18.23 6.61
CA GLY A 155 -10.01 19.40 6.06
C GLY A 155 -9.11 20.27 5.19
N ASP A 156 -8.50 21.32 5.76
CA ASP A 156 -7.61 22.26 5.07
C ASP A 156 -6.12 21.96 5.25
N SER A 157 -5.80 20.83 5.84
CA SER A 157 -4.43 20.40 6.06
C SER A 157 -4.25 18.90 5.77
N VAL A 158 -3.01 18.53 5.48
CA VAL A 158 -2.54 17.15 5.37
C VAL A 158 -1.74 16.83 6.63
N GLU A 159 -2.04 15.69 7.24
CA GLU A 159 -1.20 15.11 8.27
C GLU A 159 -0.43 13.94 7.66
N LEU A 160 0.89 14.02 7.73
CA LEU A 160 1.84 12.98 7.35
C LEU A 160 2.49 12.45 8.63
N LYS A 161 2.37 11.16 8.89
CA LYS A 161 2.82 10.55 10.14
C LYS A 161 3.84 9.45 9.85
N LEU A 162 4.94 9.46 10.62
CA LEU A 162 5.84 8.32 10.77
C LEU A 162 5.63 7.70 12.16
N GLU A 163 5.56 6.38 12.22
CA GLU A 163 5.38 5.63 13.45
C GLU A 163 6.43 4.52 13.54
N ASN A 164 7.16 4.46 14.65
CA ASN A 164 8.08 3.35 14.89
C ASN A 164 7.38 2.21 15.62
N ARG A 165 7.11 1.11 14.94
CA ARG A 165 6.49 -0.10 15.47
C ARG A 165 7.49 -1.16 15.92
N GLY A 166 8.79 -0.89 15.77
CA GLY A 166 9.88 -1.77 16.17
C GLY A 166 10.59 -1.37 17.46
N GLY A 167 11.86 -1.69 17.57
CA GLY A 167 12.76 -1.24 18.63
C GLY A 167 13.13 0.23 18.49
N ASP A 168 13.93 0.74 19.42
CA ASP A 168 14.44 2.12 19.36
C ASP A 168 15.36 2.30 18.14
N MET A 169 15.21 3.41 17.41
CA MET A 169 16.14 3.77 16.35
C MET A 169 17.52 4.06 16.95
N GLN A 170 18.54 3.43 16.38
CA GLN A 170 19.93 3.58 16.83
C GLN A 170 20.63 4.78 16.18
N SER A 171 20.13 5.23 15.03
CA SER A 171 20.72 6.33 14.29
C SER A 171 19.65 7.29 13.77
N ARG A 172 20.08 8.51 13.46
CA ARG A 172 19.23 9.47 12.76
C ARG A 172 19.14 9.11 11.30
N LYS A 173 17.93 9.10 10.75
CA LYS A 173 17.63 8.86 9.35
C LYS A 173 16.96 10.08 8.73
N ARG A 174 17.05 10.18 7.42
CA ARG A 174 16.47 11.26 6.65
C ARG A 174 15.02 10.98 6.32
N TYR A 175 14.20 12.02 6.30
CA TYR A 175 12.90 12.00 5.65
C TYR A 175 12.70 13.25 4.82
N ILE A 176 11.89 13.12 3.77
CA ILE A 176 11.50 14.23 2.91
C ILE A 176 9.98 14.27 2.78
N VAL A 177 9.46 15.48 2.63
CA VAL A 177 8.07 15.70 2.23
C VAL A 177 8.04 16.43 0.90
N ILE A 178 7.27 15.89 -0.02
CA ILE A 178 7.14 16.39 -1.39
C ILE A 178 5.68 16.80 -1.59
N GLU A 179 5.49 18.01 -2.09
CA GLU A 179 4.23 18.50 -2.62
C GLU A 179 4.34 18.55 -4.14
N ASP A 180 3.53 17.78 -4.83
CA ASP A 180 3.62 17.54 -6.28
C ASP A 180 5.03 17.13 -6.70
N GLN A 181 5.83 18.05 -7.20
CA GLN A 181 7.22 17.85 -7.64
C GLN A 181 8.22 18.69 -6.82
N VAL A 182 7.74 19.40 -5.80
CA VAL A 182 8.57 20.30 -4.99
C VAL A 182 8.82 19.68 -3.62
N MET A 183 10.09 19.54 -3.26
CA MET A 183 10.47 19.13 -1.91
C MET A 183 10.22 20.28 -0.93
N ARG A 184 9.30 20.08 0.00
CA ARG A 184 8.91 21.04 1.03
C ARG A 184 9.71 20.89 2.30
N ILE A 185 10.01 19.67 2.69
CA ILE A 185 10.76 19.36 3.90
C ILE A 185 11.87 18.37 3.54
N ASP A 186 13.06 18.64 4.05
CA ASP A 186 14.20 17.74 4.06
C ASP A 186 14.81 17.80 5.44
N ASN A 187 14.62 16.77 6.24
CA ASN A 187 15.00 16.78 7.64
C ASN A 187 15.41 15.38 8.10
N THR A 188 15.80 15.25 9.36
CA THR A 188 16.17 13.98 9.99
C THR A 188 15.26 13.67 11.16
N TYR A 189 15.12 12.39 11.45
CA TYR A 189 14.32 11.89 12.56
C TYR A 189 15.01 10.74 13.27
N GLN A 190 14.62 10.51 14.50
CA GLN A 190 15.02 9.37 15.31
C GLN A 190 13.92 9.12 16.33
N LEU A 191 13.26 7.99 16.24
CA LEU A 191 12.09 7.66 17.05
C LEU A 191 12.40 6.51 18.02
N PRO A 192 12.03 6.65 19.30
CA PRO A 192 12.02 5.52 20.21
C PRO A 192 10.93 4.54 19.80
N ARG A 193 10.91 3.38 20.42
CA ARG A 193 9.83 2.39 20.26
C ARG A 193 8.47 3.03 20.52
N ASN A 194 7.52 2.80 19.62
CA ASN A 194 6.18 3.40 19.60
C ASN A 194 6.20 4.94 19.49
N GLY A 195 7.34 5.54 19.18
CA GLY A 195 7.46 6.96 18.91
C GLY A 195 6.83 7.35 17.57
N THR A 196 6.38 8.60 17.47
CA THR A 196 5.76 9.15 16.27
C THR A 196 6.35 10.50 15.91
N LEU A 197 6.48 10.77 14.61
CA LEU A 197 6.70 12.10 14.05
C LEU A 197 5.47 12.47 13.22
N ILE A 198 4.95 13.67 13.42
CA ILE A 198 3.80 14.18 12.67
C ILE A 198 4.19 15.50 12.02
N GLU A 199 4.03 15.55 10.69
CA GLU A 199 4.13 16.78 9.90
C GLU A 199 2.72 17.19 9.45
N LYS A 200 2.35 18.44 9.76
CA LYS A 200 1.09 19.05 9.29
C LYS A 200 1.39 20.16 8.34
N ILE A 201 0.83 20.06 7.15
CA ILE A 201 1.04 21.01 6.06
C ILE A 201 -0.33 21.52 5.61
N PRO A 202 -0.50 22.82 5.34
CA PRO A 202 -1.71 23.33 4.69
C PRO A 202 -1.97 22.56 3.41
N ALA A 203 -3.22 22.12 3.21
CA ALA A 203 -3.61 21.40 2.02
C ALA A 203 -4.05 22.39 0.96
N ASP A 204 -3.23 22.65 -0.04
CA ASP A 204 -3.62 23.39 -1.22
C ASP A 204 -4.50 22.54 -2.13
N SER A 205 -5.49 23.16 -2.76
CA SER A 205 -6.47 22.45 -3.57
C SER A 205 -5.83 21.83 -4.81
N GLY A 206 -6.00 20.51 -4.99
CA GLY A 206 -5.52 19.78 -6.16
C GLY A 206 -4.07 19.29 -6.05
N HIS A 207 -3.38 19.56 -4.95
CA HIS A 207 -2.00 19.13 -4.75
C HIS A 207 -1.90 17.76 -4.10
N THR A 208 -0.82 17.06 -4.41
CA THR A 208 -0.48 15.74 -3.87
C THR A 208 0.65 15.88 -2.86
N TYR A 209 0.52 15.21 -1.73
CA TYR A 209 1.53 15.24 -0.67
C TYR A 209 2.08 13.82 -0.45
N ARG A 210 3.39 13.73 -0.30
CA ARG A 210 4.07 12.46 -0.09
C ARG A 210 5.17 12.62 0.95
N ILE A 211 5.23 11.70 1.91
CA ILE A 211 6.35 11.53 2.83
C ILE A 211 7.14 10.29 2.45
N ILE A 212 8.47 10.39 2.45
CA ILE A 212 9.41 9.30 2.25
C ILE A 212 10.42 9.36 3.38
N ALA A 213 10.56 8.27 4.12
CA ALA A 213 11.47 8.18 5.27
C ALA A 213 12.36 6.95 5.17
N GLU A 214 13.65 7.12 5.39
CA GLU A 214 14.63 6.04 5.38
C GLU A 214 14.46 5.15 6.61
N GLN A 215 14.45 3.83 6.41
CA GLN A 215 14.62 2.84 7.48
C GLN A 215 16.08 2.83 7.97
N GLU A 216 16.39 2.12 9.04
CA GLU A 216 17.77 1.89 9.44
C GLU A 216 18.53 1.01 8.43
N ASP A 217 19.87 1.11 8.41
CA ASP A 217 20.71 0.44 7.38
C ASP A 217 20.62 -1.09 7.45
N ASP A 218 20.38 -1.62 8.66
CA ASP A 218 20.21 -3.04 8.93
C ASP A 218 18.76 -3.53 8.81
N PHE A 219 17.85 -2.64 8.35
CA PHE A 219 16.44 -3.03 8.13
C PHE A 219 16.36 -4.17 7.11
N PRO A 220 15.77 -5.32 7.49
CA PRO A 220 15.80 -6.49 6.64
C PRO A 220 14.89 -6.33 5.42
N ALA A 221 15.39 -6.67 4.24
CA ALA A 221 14.61 -6.65 3.00
C ALA A 221 13.37 -7.57 3.04
N SER A 222 13.34 -8.54 3.95
CA SER A 222 12.17 -9.41 4.18
C SER A 222 11.00 -8.69 4.84
N TYR A 223 11.20 -7.49 5.38
CA TYR A 223 10.17 -6.67 6.03
C TYR A 223 9.55 -5.65 5.09
N GLY A 224 10.19 -5.36 3.99
CA GLY A 224 9.74 -4.36 3.02
C GLY A 224 10.87 -3.54 2.45
N ASP A 225 10.53 -2.38 1.91
CA ASP A 225 11.49 -1.46 1.31
C ASP A 225 12.31 -0.73 2.39
N LYS A 226 13.49 -0.26 1.99
CA LYS A 226 14.33 0.62 2.80
C LYS A 226 13.73 2.00 3.07
N PHE A 227 12.59 2.29 2.47
CA PHE A 227 11.85 3.55 2.64
C PHE A 227 10.43 3.26 3.07
N ALA A 228 10.00 3.88 4.17
CA ALA A 228 8.60 4.00 4.52
C ALA A 228 8.00 5.18 3.74
N THR A 229 6.95 4.95 2.97
CA THR A 229 6.36 5.96 2.09
C THR A 229 4.86 6.01 2.26
N ALA A 230 4.30 7.20 2.37
CA ALA A 230 2.85 7.42 2.27
C ALA A 230 2.57 8.64 1.39
N ALA A 231 1.47 8.56 0.64
CA ALA A 231 1.03 9.63 -0.22
C ALA A 231 -0.47 9.85 -0.09
N ILE A 232 -0.90 11.08 -0.31
CA ILE A 232 -2.30 11.43 -0.41
C ILE A 232 -2.50 12.44 -1.52
N GLU A 233 -3.49 12.20 -2.38
CA GLU A 233 -3.82 13.09 -3.47
C GLU A 233 -4.99 13.99 -3.12
N ALA A 234 -4.87 15.26 -3.49
CA ALA A 234 -5.92 16.26 -3.53
C ALA A 234 -6.85 16.26 -2.30
N CYS A 235 -6.32 16.51 -1.11
CA CYS A 235 -7.13 16.64 0.12
C CYS A 235 -8.26 17.67 -0.03
N ARG A 236 -8.05 18.70 -0.86
CA ARG A 236 -9.06 19.68 -1.21
C ARG A 236 -9.26 19.68 -2.72
N PRO A 237 -10.45 19.28 -3.23
CA PRO A 237 -10.73 19.34 -4.65
C PRO A 237 -10.66 20.78 -5.14
N ASN A 238 -10.02 20.99 -6.29
CA ASN A 238 -10.01 22.28 -6.96
C ASN A 238 -10.72 22.19 -8.31
N PRO A 239 -11.93 22.74 -8.44
CA PRO A 239 -12.69 22.64 -9.68
C PRO A 239 -12.05 23.41 -10.86
N SER A 240 -11.08 24.28 -10.57
CA SER A 240 -10.36 25.04 -11.60
C SER A 240 -9.11 24.34 -12.11
N LEU A 241 -8.64 23.28 -11.45
CA LEU A 241 -7.51 22.49 -11.87
C LEU A 241 -7.98 21.24 -12.59
N ASN A 242 -7.39 20.98 -13.74
CA ASN A 242 -7.76 19.86 -14.59
C ASN A 242 -7.24 18.50 -14.11
N PHE A 243 -6.24 18.47 -13.25
CA PHE A 243 -5.66 17.24 -12.70
C PHE A 243 -4.70 17.58 -11.54
N SER A 244 -4.43 16.62 -10.69
CA SER A 244 -3.30 16.67 -9.77
C SER A 244 -2.01 16.49 -10.57
N THR A 245 -1.02 17.33 -10.32
CA THR A 245 0.32 17.24 -10.95
C THR A 245 1.27 16.37 -10.15
N GLY A 246 0.79 15.76 -9.10
CA GLY A 246 1.60 15.03 -8.16
C GLY A 246 1.74 13.55 -8.44
N TYR A 247 1.95 12.81 -7.38
CA TYR A 247 2.20 11.38 -7.40
C TYR A 247 0.88 10.62 -7.54
N PHE A 248 0.79 9.77 -8.57
CA PHE A 248 -0.32 8.87 -8.77
C PHE A 248 0.13 7.44 -8.43
N THR A 249 -0.52 6.81 -7.45
CA THR A 249 -0.25 5.43 -7.06
C THR A 249 -1.16 4.48 -7.84
N GLN A 250 -0.65 3.84 -8.86
CA GLN A 250 -1.30 2.68 -9.49
C GLN A 250 -0.92 1.35 -8.83
N PHE A 251 0.08 1.36 -7.98
CA PHE A 251 0.65 0.17 -7.36
C PHE A 251 0.70 0.34 -5.84
N PRO A 252 0.79 -0.76 -5.09
CA PRO A 252 0.85 -0.68 -3.64
C PRO A 252 1.96 0.26 -3.22
N ASN A 253 1.64 1.16 -2.33
CA ASN A 253 2.63 1.98 -1.68
C ASN A 253 3.53 1.08 -0.86
N TYR A 254 4.82 1.22 -1.07
CA TYR A 254 5.81 0.66 -0.16
C TYR A 254 5.86 1.55 1.09
N ASP A 255 4.77 1.58 1.83
CA ASP A 255 4.66 2.33 3.08
C ASP A 255 5.26 1.59 4.28
N GLY A 256 5.85 0.44 4.03
CA GLY A 256 6.33 -0.48 5.06
C GLY A 256 5.25 -1.40 5.61
N GLU A 257 4.02 -1.32 5.12
CA GLU A 257 2.87 -2.08 5.59
C GLU A 257 2.34 -3.02 4.50
N PRO A 258 2.92 -4.23 4.31
CA PRO A 258 2.59 -5.13 3.21
C PRO A 258 1.14 -5.63 3.23
N PHE A 259 0.51 -5.62 4.40
CA PHE A 259 -0.87 -6.07 4.62
C PHE A 259 -1.92 -4.98 4.35
N ARG A 260 -1.50 -3.79 3.93
CA ARG A 260 -2.39 -2.66 3.60
C ARG A 260 -2.04 -2.08 2.24
N ALA A 261 -3.04 -1.73 1.46
CA ALA A 261 -2.88 -1.06 0.17
C ALA A 261 -3.95 0.01 -0.01
N VAL A 262 -3.59 1.12 -0.65
CA VAL A 262 -4.50 2.22 -0.96
C VAL A 262 -4.46 2.51 -2.45
N SER A 263 -5.63 2.62 -3.07
CA SER A 263 -5.79 3.08 -4.46
C SER A 263 -6.57 4.39 -4.46
N CYS A 264 -5.90 5.47 -4.84
CA CYS A 264 -6.50 6.79 -4.99
C CYS A 264 -6.62 7.16 -6.47
N ASN A 265 -7.80 7.59 -6.88
CA ASN A 265 -8.10 7.89 -8.28
C ASN A 265 -8.80 9.23 -8.41
N VAL A 266 -8.33 10.04 -9.35
CA VAL A 266 -8.91 11.36 -9.64
C VAL A 266 -10.10 11.19 -10.56
N ILE A 267 -11.21 11.84 -10.22
CA ILE A 267 -12.39 11.92 -11.07
C ILE A 267 -12.09 12.77 -12.31
N THR A 268 -12.17 12.17 -13.47
CA THR A 268 -11.95 12.82 -14.74
C THR A 268 -13.27 13.12 -15.44
N GLY A 269 -13.32 14.25 -16.16
CA GLY A 269 -14.43 14.59 -17.05
C GLY A 269 -14.49 13.69 -18.28
N SER A 270 -15.62 13.67 -18.93
CA SER A 270 -15.71 13.12 -20.28
C SER A 270 -14.94 14.05 -21.22
N TYR A 271 -13.86 13.53 -21.83
CA TYR A 271 -13.25 14.22 -22.96
C TYR A 271 -14.17 13.98 -24.16
N ASP A 272 -14.88 15.02 -24.61
CA ASP A 272 -15.59 14.97 -25.87
C ASP A 272 -14.61 15.31 -27.00
N PRO A 273 -14.18 14.32 -27.82
CA PRO A 273 -13.26 14.60 -28.93
C PRO A 273 -13.93 15.42 -30.05
N ASN A 274 -15.24 15.62 -29.99
CA ASN A 274 -16.00 16.37 -30.98
C ASN A 274 -16.28 17.83 -30.56
N ASN A 275 -15.86 18.26 -29.37
CA ASN A 275 -15.96 19.65 -28.96
C ASN A 275 -14.91 20.48 -29.75
N LYS A 276 -15.20 20.71 -31.01
CA LYS A 276 -14.49 21.68 -31.84
C LYS A 276 -14.97 23.06 -31.42
N VAL A 277 -14.16 23.78 -30.68
CA VAL A 277 -14.29 25.24 -30.54
C VAL A 277 -13.71 25.88 -31.78
#